data_273976baa296739457c172fddb1f5f43
#
_entry.id   273976baa296739457c172fddb1f5f43
#
_cell.length_a   1.000
_cell.length_b   1.000
_cell.length_c   1.000
_cell.angle_alpha   90.00
_cell.angle_beta   90.00
_cell.angle_gamma   90.00
#
_symmetry.space_group_name_H-M   'P 1'
#
loop_
_entity.id
_entity.type
_entity.pdbx_description
1 polymer ?
#
loop_
_entity_poly.entity_id
_entity_poly.type
_entity_poly.pdbx_seq_one_letter_code
_entity_poly.pdbx_strand_id
1 'polypeptide(L)' 'MITRETDYALRLLRTLRDGERRTAAEAAERELVPQSFAHKILKKLARAGFVEVARGAEGGCRLSAELNRV' A
#
# COMPACT_ATOMS: atom_id res chain seq x y z
N MET A 1 -16.94 9.22 10.20
CA MET A 1 -17.22 7.90 9.61
C MET A 1 -16.10 7.49 8.68
N ILE A 2 -15.62 6.26 8.82
CA ILE A 2 -14.57 5.74 7.96
C ILE A 2 -15.20 5.12 6.72
N THR A 3 -14.78 5.58 5.54
CA THR A 3 -15.27 5.00 4.29
C THR A 3 -14.58 3.66 4.04
N ARG A 4 -15.15 2.86 3.15
CA ARG A 4 -14.54 1.60 2.76
C ARG A 4 -13.13 1.82 2.19
N GLU A 5 -12.97 2.86 1.38
CA GLU A 5 -11.67 3.18 0.79
C GLU A 5 -10.66 3.51 1.87
N THR A 6 -11.05 4.30 2.87
CA THR A 6 -10.16 4.65 3.97
C THR A 6 -9.79 3.41 4.78
N ASP A 7 -10.73 2.53 5.04
CA ASP A 7 -10.47 1.29 5.76
C ASP A 7 -9.46 0.43 4.98
N TYR A 8 -9.67 0.28 3.68
CA TYR A 8 -8.75 -0.48 2.84
C TYR A 8 -7.35 0.16 2.82
N ALA A 9 -7.29 1.50 2.75
CA ALA A 9 -6.01 2.19 2.77
C ALA A 9 -5.24 1.90 4.06
N LEU A 10 -5.91 1.96 5.19
CA LEU A 10 -5.30 1.66 6.48
C LEU A 10 -4.80 0.22 6.55
N ARG A 11 -5.58 -0.71 6.01
CA ARG A 11 -5.18 -2.12 5.97
C ARG A 11 -3.94 -2.34 5.11
N LEU A 12 -3.88 -1.67 3.96
CA LEU A 12 -2.73 -1.78 3.08
C LEU A 12 -1.49 -1.19 3.72
N LEU A 13 -1.62 -0.04 4.38
CA LEU A 13 -0.51 0.56 5.11
C LEU A 13 -0.03 -0.35 6.23
N ARG A 14 -0.96 -1.03 6.90
CA ARG A 14 -0.62 -1.96 7.96
C ARG A 14 0.23 -3.11 7.46
N THR A 15 -0.10 -3.66 6.29
CA THR A 15 0.67 -4.77 5.75
C THR A 15 2.07 -4.35 5.29
N LEU A 16 2.28 -3.04 5.04
CA LEU A 16 3.58 -2.51 4.63
C LEU A 16 4.36 -1.91 5.80
N ARG A 17 3.83 -2.02 7.01
CA ARG A 17 4.40 -1.38 8.20
C ARG A 17 5.82 -1.86 8.53
N ASP A 18 6.15 -3.09 8.15
CA ASP A 18 7.47 -3.65 8.42
C ASP A 18 8.55 -3.12 7.49
N GLY A 19 8.20 -2.26 6.53
CA GLY A 19 9.16 -1.70 5.58
C GLY A 19 9.51 -2.63 4.43
N GLU A 20 8.97 -3.84 4.44
CA GLU A 20 9.22 -4.79 3.35
C GLU A 20 8.46 -4.43 2.09
N ARG A 21 9.08 -4.69 0.95
CA ARG A 21 8.43 -4.44 -0.33
C ARG A 21 7.49 -5.58 -0.69
N ARG A 22 6.26 -5.23 -1.09
CA ARG A 22 5.26 -6.19 -1.53
C ARG A 22 4.59 -5.68 -2.78
N THR A 23 4.16 -6.61 -3.64
CA THR A 23 3.36 -6.21 -4.80
C THR A 23 1.96 -5.82 -4.32
N ALA A 24 1.24 -5.06 -5.16
CA ALA A 24 -0.13 -4.71 -4.84
C ALA A 24 -0.99 -5.96 -4.65
N ALA A 25 -0.75 -6.99 -5.47
CA ALA A 25 -1.49 -8.23 -5.36
C ALA A 25 -1.24 -8.92 -4.03
N GLU A 26 0.03 -8.96 -3.59
CA GLU A 26 0.37 -9.57 -2.30
C GLU A 26 -0.26 -8.81 -1.14
N ALA A 27 -0.18 -7.48 -1.17
CA ALA A 27 -0.76 -6.66 -0.12
C ALA A 27 -2.28 -6.85 -0.06
N ALA A 28 -2.93 -6.88 -1.23
CA ALA A 28 -4.37 -7.08 -1.32
C ALA A 28 -4.78 -8.43 -0.74
N GLU A 29 -4.02 -9.47 -1.08
CA GLU A 29 -4.32 -10.82 -0.59
C GLU A 29 -4.16 -10.91 0.92
N ARG A 30 -3.10 -10.35 1.46
CA ARG A 30 -2.85 -10.38 2.90
C ARG A 30 -3.93 -9.67 3.69
N GLU A 31 -4.49 -8.60 3.16
CA GLU A 31 -5.48 -7.78 3.87
C GLU A 31 -6.90 -8.00 3.37
N LEU A 32 -7.11 -8.98 2.50
CA LEU A 32 -8.43 -9.30 1.95
C LEU A 32 -9.10 -8.08 1.30
N VAL A 33 -8.31 -7.32 0.57
CA VAL A 33 -8.76 -6.15 -0.20
C VAL A 33 -8.87 -6.55 -1.66
N PRO A 34 -9.97 -6.21 -2.36
CA PRO A 34 -10.06 -6.50 -3.79
C PRO A 34 -8.89 -5.84 -4.54
N GLN A 35 -8.25 -6.59 -5.45
CA GLN A 35 -7.08 -6.10 -6.16
C GLN A 35 -7.31 -4.79 -6.89
N SER A 36 -8.48 -4.64 -7.51
CA SER A 36 -8.81 -3.41 -8.23
C SER A 36 -8.79 -2.19 -7.31
N PHE A 37 -9.28 -2.35 -6.09
CA PHE A 37 -9.21 -1.28 -5.09
C PHE A 37 -7.78 -1.07 -4.61
N ALA A 38 -7.03 -2.15 -4.39
CA ALA A 38 -5.67 -2.05 -3.88
C ALA A 38 -4.78 -1.24 -4.81
N HIS A 39 -4.82 -1.51 -6.11
CA HIS A 39 -4.04 -0.75 -7.09
C HIS A 39 -4.38 0.74 -7.04
N LYS A 40 -5.68 1.04 -7.02
CA LYS A 40 -6.16 2.41 -7.01
C LYS A 40 -5.73 3.15 -5.76
N ILE A 41 -5.90 2.51 -4.61
CA ILE A 41 -5.56 3.10 -3.32
C ILE A 41 -4.06 3.30 -3.19
N LEU A 42 -3.26 2.30 -3.58
CA LEU A 42 -1.82 2.41 -3.50
C LEU A 42 -1.29 3.53 -4.39
N LYS A 43 -1.89 3.75 -5.55
CA LYS A 43 -1.55 4.89 -6.39
C LYS A 43 -1.80 6.21 -5.68
N LYS A 44 -2.94 6.33 -5.01
CA LYS A 44 -3.26 7.53 -4.25
C LYS A 44 -2.29 7.74 -3.10
N LEU A 45 -1.95 6.67 -2.39
CA LEU A 45 -1.00 6.74 -1.29
C LEU A 45 0.38 7.14 -1.78
N ALA A 46 0.79 6.66 -2.95
CA ALA A 46 2.06 7.03 -3.55
C ALA A 46 2.10 8.51 -3.90
N ARG A 47 1.01 9.04 -4.45
CA ARG A 47 0.91 10.47 -4.75
C ARG A 47 1.00 11.33 -3.51
N ALA A 48 0.45 10.84 -2.42
CA ALA A 48 0.46 11.56 -1.15
C ALA A 48 1.80 11.42 -0.41
N GLY A 49 2.69 10.56 -0.89
CA GLY A 49 4.00 10.37 -0.28
C GLY A 49 4.03 9.34 0.84
N PHE A 50 2.96 8.58 1.02
CA PHE A 50 2.92 7.56 2.08
C PHE A 50 3.61 6.26 1.68
N VAL A 51 3.62 5.93 0.41
CA VAL A 51 4.28 4.71 -0.08
C VAL A 51 5.13 5.03 -1.29
N GLU A 52 6.13 4.19 -1.51
CA GLU A 52 6.99 4.24 -2.70
C GLU A 52 6.63 3.06 -3.58
N VAL A 53 6.47 3.31 -4.86
CA VAL A 53 6.13 2.27 -5.83
C VAL A 53 7.28 2.09 -6.80
N ALA A 54 7.80 0.87 -6.90
CA ALA A 54 8.86 0.55 -7.84
C ALA A 54 8.25 -0.05 -9.11
N ARG A 55 8.86 0.26 -10.24
CA ARG A 55 8.46 -0.30 -11.53
C ARG A 55 9.44 -1.40 -11.94
N GLY A 56 8.98 -2.30 -12.81
CA GLY A 56 9.82 -3.34 -13.35
C GLY A 56 9.43 -4.72 -12.84
N ALA A 57 10.25 -5.71 -13.21
CA ALA A 57 9.97 -7.11 -12.89
C ALA A 57 9.92 -7.37 -11.38
N GLU A 58 10.69 -6.60 -10.63
CA GLU A 58 10.71 -6.70 -9.18
C GLU A 58 9.92 -5.56 -8.53
N GLY A 59 8.96 -5.03 -9.27
CA GLY A 59 8.12 -3.95 -8.79
C GLY A 59 7.37 -4.31 -7.52
N GLY A 60 6.98 -3.29 -6.80
CA GLY A 60 6.24 -3.47 -5.58
C GLY A 60 6.15 -2.14 -4.86
N CYS A 61 5.54 -2.16 -3.69
CA CYS A 61 5.37 -0.96 -2.89
C CYS A 61 5.84 -1.22 -1.47
N ARG A 62 6.22 -0.14 -0.80
CA ARG A 62 6.62 -0.17 0.59
C ARG A 62 6.33 1.20 1.19
N LEU A 63 6.32 1.27 2.52
CA LEU A 63 6.16 2.57 3.16
C LEU A 63 7.31 3.49 2.77
N SER A 64 7.02 4.77 2.62
CA SER A 64 8.08 5.74 2.34
C SER A 64 9.04 5.82 3.52
N ALA A 65 10.28 6.25 3.25
CA ALA A 65 11.28 6.35 4.29
C ALA A 65 10.84 7.27 5.43
N GLU A 66 10.10 8.32 5.10
CA GLU A 66 9.64 9.28 6.11
C GLU A 66 8.65 8.64 7.07
N LEU A 67 7.71 7.86 6.57
CA LEU A 67 6.74 7.18 7.42
C LEU A 67 7.38 6.05 8.21
N ASN A 68 8.35 5.39 7.63
CA ASN A 68 9.02 4.28 8.26
C ASN A 68 9.89 4.70 9.44
N ARG A 69 10.17 5.99 9.54
CA ARG A 69 10.98 6.55 10.62
C ARG A 69 10.19 6.83 11.89
N VAL A 70 8.89 6.84 11.78
CA VAL A 70 8.03 7.21 12.91
C VAL A 70 7.87 6.07 13.91
#